data_b567dc5bf75bb8793d03a7547816c144
#
_entry.id   b567dc5bf75bb8793d03a7547816c144
#
_cell.length_a   1.000
_cell.length_b   1.000
_cell.length_c   1.000
_cell.angle_alpha   90.00
_cell.angle_beta   90.00
_cell.angle_gamma   90.00
#
_symmetry.space_group_name_H-M   'P 1'
#
loop_
_entity.id
_entity.type
_entity.pdbx_description
1 polymer ?
#
loop_
_entity_poly.entity_id
_entity_poly.type
_entity_poly.pdbx_seq_one_letter_code
_entity_poly.pdbx_strand_id
1 'polypeptide(L)' 'MDANSFDAKYFREKAALCLRLADGLSLNNPGRFQLMDMAEELQGLAKELEAQAAQQRESVADIHAPTSL' A
#
# COMPACT_ATOMS: atom_id res chain seq x y z
N MET A 1 -3.33 -17.76 -2.37
CA MET A 1 -3.55 -17.23 -2.18
C MET A 1 -3.14 -16.65 -1.23
N ASP A 2 -2.88 -16.92 -0.54
CA ASP A 2 -2.54 -16.41 0.46
C ASP A 2 -1.29 -15.87 0.51
N ALA A 3 -0.40 -16.13 -0.32
CA ALA A 3 0.87 -15.53 -0.43
C ALA A 3 0.78 -14.04 -0.61
N ASN A 4 -0.38 -13.58 -1.00
CA ASN A 4 -0.51 -12.17 -1.24
C ASN A 4 -1.22 -11.41 -0.18
N SER A 5 -1.23 -11.93 1.02
CA SER A 5 -1.96 -11.28 2.09
C SER A 5 -1.40 -9.91 2.42
N PHE A 6 -0.17 -9.61 2.01
CA PHE A 6 0.42 -8.30 2.28
C PHE A 6 0.61 -7.50 1.01
N ASP A 7 -0.32 -7.63 0.07
CA ASP A 7 -0.22 -6.85 -1.16
C ASP A 7 -0.76 -5.43 -0.94
N ALA A 8 -0.74 -4.63 -2.00
CA ALA A 8 -1.13 -3.23 -1.91
C ALA A 8 -2.56 -3.07 -1.42
N LYS A 9 -3.43 -3.96 -1.85
CA LYS A 9 -4.82 -3.88 -1.43
C LYS A 9 -4.95 -4.07 0.07
N TYR A 10 -4.18 -5.03 0.61
CA TYR A 10 -4.19 -5.26 2.05
C TYR A 10 -3.80 -4.00 2.81
N PHE A 11 -2.71 -3.35 2.38
CA PHE A 11 -2.26 -2.16 3.06
C PHE A 11 -3.23 -1.00 2.92
N ARG A 12 -3.88 -0.89 1.78
CA ARG A 12 -4.88 0.16 1.60
C ARG A 12 -6.08 -0.05 2.49
N GLU A 13 -6.50 -1.29 2.65
CA GLU A 13 -7.62 -1.60 3.53
C GLU A 13 -7.26 -1.29 4.97
N LYS A 14 -6.03 -1.61 5.38
CA LYS A 14 -5.61 -1.28 6.72
C LYS A 14 -5.51 0.22 6.94
N ALA A 15 -5.05 0.95 5.93
CA ALA A 15 -4.99 2.40 6.03
C ALA A 15 -6.39 2.99 6.18
N ALA A 16 -7.33 2.48 5.42
CA ALA A 16 -8.70 2.96 5.53
C ALA A 16 -9.28 2.68 6.91
N LEU A 17 -8.95 1.53 7.48
CA LEU A 17 -9.40 1.21 8.82
C LEU A 17 -8.81 2.18 9.84
N CYS A 18 -7.53 2.48 9.72
CA CYS A 18 -6.90 3.44 10.62
C CYS A 18 -7.57 4.80 10.54
N LEU A 19 -7.90 5.24 9.33
CA LEU A 19 -8.56 6.54 9.17
C LEU A 19 -9.95 6.55 9.76
N ARG A 20 -10.67 5.44 9.61
CA ARG A 20 -11.98 5.33 10.23
C ARG A 20 -11.90 5.38 11.74
N LEU A 21 -10.92 4.69 12.32
CA LEU A 21 -10.73 4.71 13.76
C LEU A 21 -10.36 6.11 14.23
N ALA A 22 -9.49 6.78 13.48
CA ALA A 22 -9.10 8.14 13.84
C ALA A 22 -10.29 9.09 13.80
N ASP A 23 -11.15 8.89 12.82
CA ASP A 23 -12.31 9.73 12.66
C ASP A 23 -13.27 9.62 13.84
N GLY A 24 -13.29 8.46 14.49
CA GLY A 24 -14.12 8.24 15.66
C GLY A 24 -13.55 8.82 16.93
N LEU A 25 -12.31 9.27 16.93
CA LEU A 25 -11.69 9.85 18.12
C LEU A 25 -11.87 11.36 18.13
N SER A 26 -11.89 11.93 19.34
CA SER A 26 -12.02 13.38 19.44
C SER A 26 -10.78 14.05 18.90
N LEU A 27 -10.92 15.31 18.52
CA LEU A 27 -9.82 16.08 17.96
C LEU A 27 -8.68 16.24 18.95
N ASN A 28 -8.99 16.16 20.24
CA ASN A 28 -7.96 16.33 21.26
C ASN A 28 -7.29 15.03 21.65
N ASN A 29 -7.70 13.94 21.07
CA ASN A 29 -7.12 12.64 21.42
C ASN A 29 -5.82 12.42 20.66
N PRO A 30 -4.69 12.30 21.37
CA PRO A 30 -3.41 12.12 20.67
C PRO A 30 -3.35 10.83 19.84
N GLY A 31 -4.14 9.83 20.19
CA GLY A 31 -4.19 8.61 19.40
C GLY A 31 -4.68 8.82 17.99
N ARG A 32 -5.45 9.89 17.79
CA ARG A 32 -5.93 10.20 16.46
C ARG A 32 -4.79 10.48 15.50
N PHE A 33 -3.81 11.22 15.96
CA PHE A 33 -2.66 11.54 15.11
C PHE A 33 -1.82 10.30 14.83
N GLN A 34 -1.70 9.42 15.81
CA GLN A 34 -0.96 8.18 15.60
C GLN A 34 -1.63 7.32 14.54
N LEU A 35 -2.95 7.24 14.58
CA LEU A 35 -3.67 6.46 13.58
C LEU A 35 -3.52 7.08 12.20
N MET A 36 -3.53 8.39 12.11
CA MET A 36 -3.35 9.06 10.83
C MET A 36 -1.96 8.81 10.26
N ASP A 37 -0.94 8.84 11.13
CA ASP A 37 0.41 8.54 10.71
C ASP A 37 0.53 7.11 10.20
N MET A 38 -0.09 6.19 10.92
CA MET A 38 -0.09 4.79 10.48
C MET A 38 -0.75 4.64 9.13
N ALA A 39 -1.85 5.35 8.92
CA ALA A 39 -2.53 5.28 7.64
C ALA A 39 -1.64 5.78 6.51
N GLU A 40 -0.91 6.86 6.76
CA GLU A 40 0.00 7.38 5.75
C GLU A 40 1.10 6.40 5.42
N GLU A 41 1.66 5.77 6.44
CA GLU A 41 2.70 4.78 6.22
C GLU A 41 2.18 3.61 5.42
N LEU A 42 0.99 3.15 5.74
CA LEU A 42 0.40 2.03 5.03
C LEU A 42 0.11 2.38 3.58
N GLN A 43 -0.36 3.60 3.34
CA GLN A 43 -0.58 4.04 1.96
C GLN A 43 0.73 4.13 1.19
N GLY A 44 1.79 4.58 1.85
CA GLY A 44 3.09 4.64 1.22
C GLY A 44 3.59 3.25 0.84
N LEU A 45 3.40 2.28 1.73
CA LEU A 45 3.78 0.91 1.43
C LEU A 45 2.98 0.37 0.25
N ALA A 46 1.69 0.67 0.20
CA ALA A 46 0.86 0.23 -0.91
C ALA A 46 1.35 0.80 -2.23
N LYS A 47 1.72 2.07 -2.22
CA LYS A 47 2.25 2.71 -3.43
C LYS A 47 3.55 2.08 -3.86
N GLU A 48 4.42 1.78 -2.91
CA GLU A 48 5.69 1.14 -3.23
C GLU A 48 5.48 -0.22 -3.85
N LEU A 49 4.56 -0.99 -3.29
CA LEU A 49 4.29 -2.32 -3.83
C LEU A 49 3.72 -2.24 -5.24
N GLU A 50 2.87 -1.26 -5.48
CA GLU A 50 2.33 -1.07 -6.81
C GLU A 50 3.39 -0.66 -7.80
N ALA A 51 4.29 0.22 -7.37
CA ALA A 51 5.39 0.64 -8.23
C ALA A 51 6.31 -0.52 -8.55
N GLN A 52 6.60 -1.36 -7.56
CA GLN A 52 7.43 -2.53 -7.79
C GLN A 52 6.78 -3.50 -8.75
N ALA A 53 5.48 -3.71 -8.60
CA ALA A 53 4.77 -4.60 -9.51
C ALA A 53 4.79 -4.07 -10.93
N ALA A 54 4.63 -2.77 -11.08
CA ALA A 54 4.70 -2.16 -12.41
C ALA A 54 6.07 -2.30 -13.02
N GLN A 55 7.11 -2.10 -12.21
CA GLN A 55 8.48 -2.26 -12.70
C GLN A 55 8.76 -3.68 -13.11
N GLN A 56 8.28 -4.64 -12.34
CA GLN A 56 8.49 -6.04 -12.68
C GLN A 56 7.81 -6.40 -13.99
N ARG A 57 6.63 -5.85 -14.21
CA ARG A 57 5.95 -6.08 -15.48
C ARG A 57 6.73 -5.51 -16.64
N GLU A 58 7.24 -4.30 -16.46
CA GLU A 58 8.02 -3.66 -17.50
C GLU A 58 9.30 -4.42 -17.77
N SER A 59 9.93 -4.89 -16.72
CA SER A 59 11.17 -5.67 -16.89
C SER A 59 10.91 -6.94 -17.66
N VAL A 60 9.82 -7.62 -17.37
CA VAL A 60 9.47 -8.84 -18.09
C VAL A 60 9.19 -8.52 -19.55
N ALA A 61 8.49 -7.43 -19.80
CA ALA A 61 8.21 -7.02 -21.17
C ALA A 61 9.49 -6.70 -21.91
N ASP A 62 10.41 -6.02 -21.25
CA ASP A 62 11.70 -5.69 -21.85
C ASP A 62 12.49 -6.95 -22.19
N ILE A 63 12.49 -7.89 -21.29
CA ILE A 63 13.18 -9.14 -21.52
C ILE A 63 12.59 -9.85 -22.72
N HIS A 64 11.29 -9.81 -22.83
CA HIS A 64 10.62 -10.43 -23.93
C HIS A 64 10.99 -9.78 -25.24
N ALA A 65 11.02 -8.47 -25.29
CA ALA A 65 11.29 -7.76 -26.52
C ALA A 65 12.62 -8.18 -27.15
N PRO A 66 13.73 -8.16 -26.41
CA PRO A 66 14.99 -8.60 -27.00
C PRO A 66 15.01 -10.07 -27.36
N THR A 67 14.27 -10.84 -26.61
CA THR A 67 14.29 -12.25 -26.88
C THR A 67 13.61 -12.58 -28.18
N SER A 68 12.68 -11.80 -28.56
CA SER A 68 11.97 -12.06 -29.79
C SER A 68 12.85 -11.84 -31.00
N LEU A 69 13.96 -11.22 -30.82
CA LEU A 69 14.88 -11.05 -31.91
C LEU A 69 15.63 -12.34 -32.20
#